data_267e88234e89954744f11e834dac136c
#
_entry.id   267e88234e89954744f11e834dac136c
#
_cell.length_a   1.000
_cell.length_b   1.000
_cell.length_c   1.000
_cell.angle_alpha   90.00
_cell.angle_beta   90.00
_cell.angle_gamma   90.00
#
_symmetry.space_group_name_H-M   'P 1'
#
loop_
_entity.id
_entity.type
_entity.pdbx_description
1 polymer ?
#
loop_
_entity_poly.entity_id
_entity_poly.type
_entity_poly.pdbx_seq_one_letter_code
_entity_poly.pdbx_strand_id
1 'polypeptide(L)'
;MDVTKSQMFFARGILFVEGISEAILIPEMAKALDRPLEKYAVELVNVDSVAFKPFVNLFSSEQVKTCFKKVSIITDDDRCSKKNEKDYISKDFDFDNVSSEIVANLENGQPSDRYKELETLCSGTEINIFSAYKTLEYALCCSENNIYHMVEAIKNCYVDLGPKLEEKIATLSELSEKAACVWLFIRTRDKCKGTVAQYISQVISDQEKTKG
;
A
#
# COMPACT_ATOMS: atom_id res chain seq x y z
N MET A 1 13.57 21.18 -5.57
CA MET A 1 13.43 19.76 -5.94
C MET A 1 14.10 18.97 -4.82
N ASP A 2 13.41 18.02 -4.23
CA ASP A 2 13.97 17.21 -3.15
C ASP A 2 15.12 16.36 -3.70
N VAL A 3 16.21 16.21 -2.92
CA VAL A 3 17.41 15.44 -3.31
C VAL A 3 17.05 14.01 -3.71
N THR A 4 16.12 13.40 -2.99
CA THR A 4 15.62 12.04 -3.26
C THR A 4 14.98 11.93 -4.66
N LYS A 5 14.23 12.95 -5.08
CA LYS A 5 13.61 13.00 -6.42
C LYS A 5 14.62 13.26 -7.54
N SER A 6 15.82 13.79 -7.22
CA SER A 6 16.86 13.98 -8.22
C SER A 6 17.58 12.68 -8.60
N GLN A 7 17.65 11.70 -7.68
CA GLN A 7 18.32 10.42 -7.89
C GLN A 7 17.62 9.58 -8.98
N MET A 8 16.32 9.78 -9.19
CA MET A 8 15.57 9.08 -10.24
C MET A 8 16.17 9.26 -11.65
N PHE A 9 16.87 10.39 -11.90
CA PHE A 9 17.49 10.63 -13.22
C PHE A 9 18.73 9.77 -13.47
N PHE A 10 19.35 9.23 -12.44
CA PHE A 10 20.55 8.38 -12.54
C PHE A 10 20.22 6.88 -12.44
N ALA A 11 19.01 6.53 -12.05
CA ALA A 11 18.57 5.15 -11.92
C ALA A 11 18.34 4.47 -13.30
N ARG A 12 18.43 3.16 -13.34
CA ARG A 12 18.03 2.34 -14.51
C ARG A 12 16.53 2.06 -14.54
N GLY A 13 15.93 1.94 -13.37
CA GLY A 13 14.49 1.80 -13.20
C GLY A 13 13.98 2.74 -12.13
N ILE A 14 12.73 3.13 -12.23
CA ILE A 14 12.07 4.01 -11.26
C ILE A 14 10.78 3.33 -10.82
N LEU A 15 10.59 3.30 -9.51
CA LEU A 15 9.39 2.82 -8.88
C LEU A 15 8.76 3.97 -8.10
N PHE A 16 7.69 4.54 -8.62
CA PHE A 16 6.90 5.53 -7.92
C PHE A 16 5.92 4.85 -6.98
N VAL A 17 5.85 5.35 -5.75
CA VAL A 17 4.89 4.89 -4.73
C VAL A 17 4.09 6.05 -4.17
N GLU A 18 2.88 5.75 -3.71
CA GLU A 18 1.95 6.77 -3.26
C GLU A 18 2.31 7.34 -1.90
N GLY A 19 2.73 6.48 -0.98
CA GLY A 19 2.88 6.86 0.41
C GLY A 19 3.97 6.14 1.18
N ILE A 20 3.93 6.38 2.50
CA ILE A 20 4.99 5.94 3.42
C ILE A 20 5.01 4.42 3.62
N SER A 21 3.86 3.74 3.58
CA SER A 21 3.80 2.28 3.75
C SER A 21 4.56 1.57 2.65
N GLU A 22 4.28 1.94 1.40
CA GLU A 22 4.95 1.40 0.22
C GLU A 22 6.44 1.70 0.25
N ALA A 23 6.80 2.94 0.62
CA ALA A 23 8.19 3.38 0.69
C ALA A 23 9.02 2.58 1.70
N ILE A 24 8.40 2.13 2.80
CA ILE A 24 9.04 1.33 3.83
C ILE A 24 9.03 -0.16 3.49
N LEU A 25 7.88 -0.69 3.05
CA LEU A 25 7.70 -2.14 2.92
C LEU A 25 8.28 -2.71 1.62
N ILE A 26 8.14 -2.01 0.49
CA ILE A 26 8.54 -2.55 -0.81
C ILE A 26 10.03 -2.88 -0.90
N PRO A 27 10.96 -2.04 -0.40
CA PRO A 27 12.39 -2.39 -0.41
C PRO A 27 12.69 -3.66 0.39
N GLU A 28 12.07 -3.84 1.56
CA GLU A 28 12.30 -5.03 2.40
C GLU A 28 11.65 -6.28 1.79
N MET A 29 10.45 -6.16 1.23
CA MET A 29 9.82 -7.25 0.48
C MET A 29 10.66 -7.66 -0.74
N ALA A 30 11.22 -6.69 -1.45
CA ALA A 30 12.09 -6.97 -2.60
C ALA A 30 13.37 -7.72 -2.18
N LYS A 31 13.96 -7.35 -1.04
CA LYS A 31 15.10 -8.09 -0.46
C LYS A 31 14.72 -9.51 -0.09
N ALA A 32 13.60 -9.70 0.60
CA ALA A 32 13.10 -11.01 0.99
C ALA A 32 12.81 -11.94 -0.19
N LEU A 33 12.54 -11.37 -1.35
CA LEU A 33 12.36 -12.09 -2.62
C LEU A 33 13.66 -12.25 -3.42
N ASP A 34 14.84 -11.95 -2.84
CA ASP A 34 16.15 -11.94 -3.51
C ASP A 34 16.19 -11.02 -4.74
N ARG A 35 15.45 -9.91 -4.67
CA ARG A 35 15.34 -8.86 -5.71
C ARG A 35 15.58 -7.47 -5.17
N PRO A 36 16.67 -7.23 -4.39
CA PRO A 36 16.90 -5.92 -3.78
C PRO A 36 16.99 -4.82 -4.85
N LEU A 37 16.27 -3.71 -4.65
CA LEU A 37 16.12 -2.65 -5.64
C LEU A 37 17.48 -2.05 -6.04
N GLU A 38 18.38 -1.88 -5.08
CA GLU A 38 19.71 -1.33 -5.27
C GLU A 38 20.57 -2.19 -6.22
N LYS A 39 20.46 -3.52 -6.17
CA LYS A 39 21.19 -4.43 -7.07
C LYS A 39 20.83 -4.21 -8.55
N TYR A 40 19.61 -3.77 -8.79
CA TYR A 40 19.10 -3.52 -10.14
C TYR A 40 19.13 -2.03 -10.52
N ALA A 41 19.71 -1.18 -9.67
CA ALA A 41 19.72 0.28 -9.82
C ALA A 41 18.31 0.85 -10.04
N VAL A 42 17.34 0.33 -9.25
CA VAL A 42 15.97 0.83 -9.21
C VAL A 42 15.85 1.84 -8.07
N GLU A 43 15.45 3.05 -8.40
CA GLU A 43 15.16 4.10 -7.43
C GLU A 43 13.68 4.07 -7.05
N LEU A 44 13.40 3.98 -5.75
CA LEU A 44 12.05 4.11 -5.22
C LEU A 44 11.80 5.58 -4.85
N VAL A 45 10.79 6.16 -5.45
CA VAL A 45 10.41 7.56 -5.24
C VAL A 45 9.04 7.63 -4.58
N ASN A 46 9.01 8.02 -3.31
CA ASN A 46 7.75 8.34 -2.64
C ASN A 46 7.25 9.69 -3.16
N VAL A 47 6.08 9.66 -3.80
CA VAL A 47 5.43 10.88 -4.31
C VAL A 47 4.77 11.66 -3.17
N ASP A 48 4.45 10.97 -2.06
CA ASP A 48 3.76 11.50 -0.88
C ASP A 48 2.42 12.16 -1.23
N SER A 49 1.80 11.64 -2.27
CA SER A 49 0.49 12.06 -2.76
C SER A 49 0.01 11.15 -3.89
N VAL A 50 -1.22 11.33 -4.30
CA VAL A 50 -1.82 10.68 -5.48
C VAL A 50 -1.49 11.39 -6.80
N ALA A 51 -0.63 12.43 -6.77
CA ALA A 51 -0.35 13.29 -7.90
C ALA A 51 0.76 12.74 -8.81
N PHE A 52 0.53 11.58 -9.44
CA PHE A 52 1.49 10.97 -10.37
C PHE A 52 1.61 11.67 -11.73
N LYS A 53 0.60 12.47 -12.13
CA LYS A 53 0.53 13.10 -13.46
C LYS A 53 1.79 13.84 -13.89
N PRO A 54 2.47 14.66 -13.06
CA PRO A 54 3.72 15.32 -13.46
C PRO A 54 4.83 14.35 -13.82
N PHE A 55 4.92 13.22 -13.10
CA PHE A 55 5.93 12.19 -13.34
C PHE A 55 5.62 11.38 -14.60
N VAL A 56 4.35 11.01 -14.79
CA VAL A 56 3.91 10.33 -16.04
C VAL A 56 4.22 11.20 -17.24
N ASN A 57 3.85 12.48 -17.22
CA ASN A 57 4.13 13.41 -18.31
C ASN A 57 5.64 13.57 -18.59
N LEU A 58 6.46 13.58 -17.53
CA LEU A 58 7.91 13.67 -17.67
C LEU A 58 8.48 12.44 -18.37
N PHE A 59 8.10 11.23 -17.91
CA PHE A 59 8.69 9.98 -18.39
C PHE A 59 8.04 9.44 -19.66
N SER A 60 6.87 9.92 -20.04
CA SER A 60 6.23 9.65 -21.34
C SER A 60 6.66 10.61 -22.47
N SER A 61 7.40 11.68 -22.15
CA SER A 61 7.89 12.62 -23.15
C SER A 61 8.91 11.97 -24.09
N GLU A 62 8.91 12.34 -25.37
CA GLU A 62 9.85 11.82 -26.38
C GLU A 62 11.34 12.02 -25.98
N GLN A 63 11.62 13.12 -25.28
CA GLN A 63 12.98 13.43 -24.85
C GLN A 63 13.51 12.45 -23.77
N VAL A 64 12.61 11.88 -22.95
CA VAL A 64 12.97 10.95 -21.86
C VAL A 64 12.82 9.49 -22.28
N LYS A 65 11.94 9.16 -23.23
CA LYS A 65 11.84 7.82 -23.82
C LYS A 65 13.18 7.28 -24.33
N THR A 66 14.03 8.17 -24.82
CA THR A 66 15.40 7.81 -25.27
C THR A 66 16.34 7.37 -24.16
N CYS A 67 15.98 7.61 -22.89
CA CYS A 67 16.82 7.23 -21.73
C CYS A 67 16.69 5.75 -21.32
N PHE A 68 15.87 4.94 -22.00
CA PHE A 68 15.66 3.50 -21.75
C PHE A 68 15.34 3.13 -20.29
N LYS A 69 14.69 4.02 -19.55
CA LYS A 69 14.31 3.75 -18.17
C LYS A 69 13.02 2.94 -18.09
N LYS A 70 13.02 1.94 -17.23
CA LYS A 70 11.79 1.25 -16.84
C LYS A 70 11.12 2.03 -15.73
N VAL A 71 9.87 2.41 -15.93
CA VAL A 71 9.09 3.17 -14.95
C VAL A 71 7.88 2.36 -14.55
N SER A 72 7.66 2.26 -13.24
CA SER A 72 6.49 1.61 -12.68
C SER A 72 5.88 2.47 -11.59
N ILE A 73 4.58 2.35 -11.39
CA ILE A 73 3.81 3.01 -10.34
C ILE A 73 3.15 1.93 -9.50
N ILE A 74 3.29 2.01 -8.19
CA ILE A 74 2.48 1.24 -7.23
C ILE A 74 1.58 2.22 -6.50
N THR A 75 0.28 1.94 -6.50
CA THR A 75 -0.74 2.81 -5.90
C THR A 75 -1.90 1.99 -5.38
N ASP A 76 -2.74 2.58 -4.55
CA ASP A 76 -4.00 2.01 -4.13
C ASP A 76 -5.05 2.20 -5.23
N ASP A 77 -5.94 1.23 -5.45
CA ASP A 77 -7.05 1.41 -6.39
C ASP A 77 -8.25 2.14 -5.75
N ASP A 78 -8.23 2.30 -4.42
CA ASP A 78 -9.23 2.99 -3.60
C ASP A 78 -10.69 2.59 -3.94
N ARG A 79 -10.88 1.33 -4.34
CA ARG A 79 -12.20 0.84 -4.75
C ARG A 79 -13.27 1.07 -3.71
N CYS A 80 -14.46 1.39 -4.20
CA CYS A 80 -15.63 1.62 -3.38
C CYS A 80 -16.89 1.38 -4.18
N SER A 81 -17.93 0.83 -3.58
CA SER A 81 -19.25 0.69 -4.22
C SER A 81 -20.12 1.93 -4.07
N LYS A 82 -19.77 2.82 -3.16
CA LYS A 82 -20.43 4.12 -2.92
C LYS A 82 -19.48 5.26 -3.24
N LYS A 83 -20.02 6.40 -3.70
CA LYS A 83 -19.23 7.59 -4.04
C LYS A 83 -18.45 8.18 -2.87
N ASN A 84 -18.88 7.96 -1.63
CA ASN A 84 -18.24 8.48 -0.43
C ASN A 84 -18.08 7.39 0.63
N GLU A 85 -16.84 7.11 1.02
CA GLU A 85 -16.57 6.24 2.16
C GLU A 85 -17.20 6.77 3.47
N LYS A 86 -17.37 8.08 3.59
CA LYS A 86 -17.99 8.72 4.75
C LYS A 86 -19.43 8.29 4.99
N ASP A 87 -20.07 7.71 3.98
CA ASP A 87 -21.45 7.25 4.08
C ASP A 87 -21.59 5.95 4.87
N TYR A 88 -20.49 5.19 5.03
CA TYR A 88 -20.50 3.92 5.73
C TYR A 88 -19.33 3.70 6.69
N ILE A 89 -18.34 4.58 6.73
CA ILE A 89 -17.25 4.52 7.71
C ILE A 89 -17.44 5.61 8.75
N SER A 90 -17.60 5.19 10.00
CA SER A 90 -17.59 6.12 11.14
C SER A 90 -16.21 6.77 11.30
N LYS A 91 -16.15 8.01 11.79
CA LYS A 91 -14.90 8.67 12.14
C LYS A 91 -14.22 8.00 13.34
N ASP A 92 -15.02 7.44 14.24
CA ASP A 92 -14.55 6.75 15.42
C ASP A 92 -14.59 5.25 15.12
N PHE A 93 -13.43 4.62 15.21
CA PHE A 93 -13.35 3.18 15.07
C PHE A 93 -14.02 2.52 16.26
N ASP A 94 -15.02 1.70 15.95
CA ASP A 94 -15.63 0.78 16.90
C ASP A 94 -15.47 -0.64 16.35
N PHE A 95 -15.02 -1.57 17.20
CA PHE A 95 -14.85 -2.98 16.82
C PHE A 95 -16.16 -3.62 16.35
N ASP A 96 -17.30 -3.10 16.79
CA ASP A 96 -18.62 -3.57 16.39
C ASP A 96 -19.11 -2.99 15.06
N ASN A 97 -18.41 -2.00 14.52
CA ASN A 97 -18.74 -1.33 13.26
C ASN A 97 -18.26 -2.11 12.01
N VAL A 98 -17.60 -3.26 12.15
CA VAL A 98 -17.31 -4.13 11.02
C VAL A 98 -18.60 -4.82 10.60
N SER A 99 -19.38 -4.14 9.77
CA SER A 99 -20.64 -4.63 9.27
C SER A 99 -20.44 -5.41 7.97
N SER A 100 -21.36 -6.32 7.70
CA SER A 100 -21.45 -6.99 6.39
C SER A 100 -21.56 -6.00 5.22
N GLU A 101 -22.10 -4.81 5.49
CA GLU A 101 -22.17 -3.74 4.49
C GLU A 101 -20.78 -3.21 4.13
N ILE A 102 -19.87 -3.04 5.08
CA ILE A 102 -18.48 -2.61 4.82
C ILE A 102 -17.77 -3.66 3.99
N VAL A 103 -17.87 -4.93 4.37
CA VAL A 103 -17.25 -6.06 3.63
C VAL A 103 -17.79 -6.09 2.21
N ALA A 104 -19.12 -6.04 2.03
CA ALA A 104 -19.74 -6.03 0.71
C ALA A 104 -19.32 -4.82 -0.15
N ASN A 105 -19.13 -3.65 0.46
CA ASN A 105 -18.63 -2.47 -0.24
C ASN A 105 -17.17 -2.64 -0.70
N LEU A 106 -16.34 -3.30 0.08
CA LEU A 106 -14.96 -3.61 -0.29
C LEU A 106 -14.92 -4.66 -1.41
N GLU A 107 -15.64 -5.77 -1.26
CA GLU A 107 -15.63 -6.88 -2.23
C GLU A 107 -16.26 -6.52 -3.57
N ASN A 108 -17.34 -5.74 -3.58
CA ASN A 108 -18.06 -5.35 -4.79
C ASN A 108 -17.67 -3.95 -5.30
N GLY A 109 -16.70 -3.32 -4.70
CA GLY A 109 -16.23 -2.00 -5.08
C GLY A 109 -15.56 -1.98 -6.44
N GLN A 110 -15.76 -0.89 -7.17
CA GLN A 110 -15.03 -0.60 -8.40
C GLN A 110 -13.85 0.32 -8.11
N PRO A 111 -12.73 0.19 -8.84
CA PRO A 111 -11.62 1.12 -8.73
C PRO A 111 -12.08 2.56 -8.81
N SER A 112 -11.45 3.43 -8.03
CA SER A 112 -11.79 4.85 -7.96
C SER A 112 -11.62 5.54 -9.33
N ASP A 113 -12.32 6.65 -9.52
CA ASP A 113 -12.19 7.44 -10.76
C ASP A 113 -10.74 7.96 -10.90
N ARG A 114 -10.09 8.32 -9.78
CA ARG A 114 -8.67 8.68 -9.73
C ARG A 114 -7.76 7.59 -10.32
N TYR A 115 -7.98 6.35 -9.92
CA TYR A 115 -7.19 5.22 -10.44
C TYR A 115 -7.43 5.02 -11.94
N LYS A 116 -8.69 5.09 -12.40
CA LYS A 116 -9.04 5.00 -13.83
C LYS A 116 -8.44 6.13 -14.68
N GLU A 117 -8.39 7.35 -14.11
CA GLU A 117 -7.70 8.48 -14.75
C GLU A 117 -6.21 8.22 -14.89
N LEU A 118 -5.57 7.64 -13.86
CA LEU A 118 -4.16 7.26 -13.92
C LEU A 118 -3.91 6.17 -14.96
N GLU A 119 -4.74 5.12 -15.02
CA GLU A 119 -4.66 4.09 -16.06
C GLU A 119 -4.79 4.71 -17.46
N THR A 120 -5.75 5.61 -17.65
CA THR A 120 -5.93 6.31 -18.91
C THR A 120 -4.71 7.16 -19.28
N LEU A 121 -4.13 7.85 -18.29
CA LEU A 121 -2.95 8.68 -18.49
C LEU A 121 -1.70 7.86 -18.88
N CYS A 122 -1.56 6.66 -18.33
CA CYS A 122 -0.46 5.75 -18.66
C CYS A 122 -0.71 4.91 -19.92
N SER A 123 -1.94 4.89 -20.42
CA SER A 123 -2.28 4.13 -21.62
C SER A 123 -1.48 4.62 -22.84
N GLY A 124 -0.88 3.67 -23.57
CA GLY A 124 -0.01 3.98 -24.72
C GLY A 124 1.38 4.50 -24.33
N THR A 125 1.74 4.51 -23.03
CA THR A 125 3.10 4.75 -22.56
C THR A 125 3.80 3.45 -22.21
N GLU A 126 5.10 3.51 -21.88
CA GLU A 126 5.86 2.36 -21.33
C GLU A 126 5.85 2.29 -19.79
N ILE A 127 4.95 3.05 -19.15
CA ILE A 127 4.82 3.09 -17.70
C ILE A 127 3.86 1.99 -17.24
N ASN A 128 4.34 1.11 -16.39
CA ASN A 128 3.50 0.05 -15.82
C ASN A 128 2.83 0.52 -14.52
N ILE A 129 1.57 0.15 -14.33
CA ILE A 129 0.83 0.42 -13.10
C ILE A 129 0.54 -0.91 -12.43
N PHE A 130 0.79 -0.96 -11.12
CA PHE A 130 0.42 -2.03 -10.21
C PHE A 130 -0.42 -1.44 -9.11
N SER A 131 -1.61 -1.98 -8.89
CA SER A 131 -2.51 -1.49 -7.85
C SER A 131 -2.70 -2.51 -6.74
N ALA A 132 -2.70 -2.02 -5.51
CA ALA A 132 -3.23 -2.77 -4.39
C ALA A 132 -4.76 -2.73 -4.41
N TYR A 133 -5.38 -3.87 -4.11
CA TYR A 133 -6.83 -3.97 -3.95
C TYR A 133 -7.26 -3.15 -2.73
N LYS A 134 -8.03 -2.12 -2.92
CA LYS A 134 -8.44 -1.09 -1.94
C LYS A 134 -7.25 -0.26 -1.44
N THR A 135 -6.41 -0.82 -0.58
CA THR A 135 -5.13 -0.24 -0.12
C THR A 135 -4.10 -1.36 0.05
N LEU A 136 -2.82 -1.00 0.13
CA LEU A 136 -1.75 -1.96 0.38
C LEU A 136 -2.02 -2.77 1.65
N GLU A 137 -2.43 -2.11 2.73
CA GLU A 137 -2.69 -2.77 4.01
C GLU A 137 -3.87 -3.75 3.93
N TYR A 138 -4.94 -3.37 3.21
CA TYR A 138 -6.08 -4.28 2.99
C TYR A 138 -5.66 -5.49 2.16
N ALA A 139 -4.97 -5.26 1.05
CA ALA A 139 -4.49 -6.32 0.17
C ALA A 139 -3.56 -7.31 0.90
N LEU A 140 -2.68 -6.83 1.78
CA LEU A 140 -1.85 -7.69 2.63
C LEU A 140 -2.69 -8.54 3.58
N CYS A 141 -3.75 -7.98 4.16
CA CYS A 141 -4.65 -8.70 5.07
C CYS A 141 -5.54 -9.73 4.37
N CYS A 142 -5.67 -9.70 3.05
CA CYS A 142 -6.40 -10.72 2.29
C CYS A 142 -5.64 -12.06 2.16
N SER A 143 -4.55 -12.23 2.91
CA SER A 143 -3.81 -13.50 3.04
C SER A 143 -3.82 -13.94 4.50
N GLU A 144 -4.17 -15.20 4.76
CA GLU A 144 -4.24 -15.76 6.12
C GLU A 144 -2.92 -15.61 6.89
N ASN A 145 -1.79 -15.82 6.24
CA ASN A 145 -0.49 -15.66 6.89
C ASN A 145 -0.18 -14.20 7.20
N ASN A 146 -0.45 -13.29 6.29
CA ASN A 146 -0.11 -11.89 6.44
C ASN A 146 -0.97 -11.18 7.50
N ILE A 147 -2.24 -11.57 7.63
CA ILE A 147 -3.14 -10.90 8.59
C ILE A 147 -2.66 -11.05 10.03
N TYR A 148 -2.09 -12.22 10.39
CA TYR A 148 -1.52 -12.42 11.72
C TYR A 148 -0.32 -11.51 11.98
N HIS A 149 0.54 -11.32 10.98
CA HIS A 149 1.67 -10.39 11.08
C HIS A 149 1.20 -8.93 11.20
N MET A 150 0.13 -8.56 10.47
CA MET A 150 -0.47 -7.22 10.58
C MET A 150 -1.07 -6.98 11.96
N VAL A 151 -1.79 -7.94 12.52
CA VAL A 151 -2.36 -7.85 13.87
C VAL A 151 -1.26 -7.77 14.92
N GLU A 152 -0.21 -8.58 14.79
CA GLU A 152 0.94 -8.55 15.70
C GLU A 152 1.65 -7.18 15.65
N ALA A 153 1.84 -6.62 14.47
CA ALA A 153 2.39 -5.28 14.32
C ALA A 153 1.52 -4.23 15.02
N ILE A 154 0.20 -4.31 14.87
CA ILE A 154 -0.74 -3.40 15.54
C ILE A 154 -0.68 -3.56 17.07
N LYS A 155 -0.62 -4.80 17.58
CA LYS A 155 -0.50 -5.06 19.02
C LYS A 155 0.75 -4.43 19.62
N ASN A 156 1.86 -4.52 18.92
CA ASN A 156 3.13 -3.94 19.38
C ASN A 156 3.12 -2.41 19.32
N CYS A 157 2.40 -1.83 18.39
CA CYS A 157 2.29 -0.37 18.23
C CYS A 157 1.18 0.26 19.09
N TYR A 158 0.14 -0.50 19.43
CA TYR A 158 -1.07 -0.04 20.11
C TYR A 158 -1.44 -0.98 21.27
N VAL A 159 -0.70 -0.89 22.37
CA VAL A 159 -0.77 -1.82 23.50
C VAL A 159 -2.16 -1.95 24.15
N ASP A 160 -2.98 -0.90 24.11
CA ASP A 160 -4.33 -0.92 24.71
C ASP A 160 -5.41 -1.43 23.74
N LEU A 161 -5.25 -1.15 22.44
CA LEU A 161 -6.27 -1.43 21.42
C LEU A 161 -5.92 -2.64 20.55
N GLY A 162 -4.64 -2.94 20.40
CA GLY A 162 -4.19 -4.10 19.61
C GLY A 162 -4.73 -5.43 20.14
N PRO A 163 -4.68 -5.71 21.46
CA PRO A 163 -5.29 -6.92 22.01
C PRO A 163 -6.80 -7.03 21.75
N LYS A 164 -7.53 -5.91 21.82
CA LYS A 164 -8.97 -5.88 21.51
C LYS A 164 -9.24 -6.18 20.02
N LEU A 165 -8.36 -5.68 19.14
CA LEU A 165 -8.43 -6.02 17.72
C LEU A 165 -8.22 -7.52 17.49
N GLU A 166 -7.22 -8.10 18.15
CA GLU A 166 -6.94 -9.55 18.08
C GLU A 166 -8.13 -10.37 18.56
N GLU A 167 -8.71 -10.04 19.71
CA GLU A 167 -9.92 -10.68 20.24
C GLU A 167 -11.07 -10.58 19.24
N LYS A 168 -11.31 -9.41 18.64
CA LYS A 168 -12.35 -9.22 17.63
C LYS A 168 -12.10 -10.10 16.42
N ILE A 169 -10.90 -10.12 15.88
CA ILE A 169 -10.53 -10.94 14.72
C ILE A 169 -10.72 -12.43 14.99
N ALA A 170 -10.44 -12.88 16.21
CA ALA A 170 -10.67 -14.27 16.62
C ALA A 170 -12.15 -14.68 16.59
N THR A 171 -13.08 -13.72 16.70
CA THR A 171 -14.53 -13.99 16.60
C THR A 171 -15.06 -14.03 15.17
N LEU A 172 -14.28 -13.56 14.18
CA LEU A 172 -14.69 -13.50 12.79
C LEU A 172 -14.28 -14.79 12.07
N SER A 173 -15.16 -15.33 11.23
CA SER A 173 -14.89 -16.55 10.48
C SER A 173 -14.24 -16.27 9.12
N GLU A 174 -14.74 -15.28 8.42
CA GLU A 174 -14.32 -14.99 7.05
C GLU A 174 -13.07 -14.09 7.01
N LEU A 175 -12.13 -14.43 6.11
CA LEU A 175 -10.90 -13.66 5.94
C LEU A 175 -11.18 -12.22 5.48
N SER A 176 -12.19 -12.01 4.65
CA SER A 176 -12.62 -10.69 4.20
C SER A 176 -13.10 -9.79 5.35
N GLU A 177 -13.82 -10.37 6.32
CA GLU A 177 -14.25 -9.65 7.52
C GLU A 177 -13.04 -9.27 8.40
N LYS A 178 -12.11 -10.20 8.58
CA LYS A 178 -10.86 -9.97 9.31
C LYS A 178 -10.04 -8.86 8.65
N ALA A 179 -9.86 -8.93 7.32
CA ALA A 179 -9.14 -7.93 6.55
C ALA A 179 -9.80 -6.55 6.63
N ALA A 180 -11.13 -6.49 6.52
CA ALA A 180 -11.89 -5.25 6.68
C ALA A 180 -11.72 -4.64 8.08
N CYS A 181 -11.71 -5.49 9.14
CA CYS A 181 -11.51 -5.06 10.51
C CYS A 181 -10.12 -4.42 10.71
N VAL A 182 -9.05 -5.05 10.23
CA VAL A 182 -7.69 -4.51 10.31
C VAL A 182 -7.57 -3.23 9.49
N TRP A 183 -8.11 -3.20 8.27
CA TRP A 183 -8.09 -2.03 7.42
C TRP A 183 -8.81 -0.83 8.07
N LEU A 184 -9.99 -1.03 8.65
CA LEU A 184 -10.72 0.00 9.40
C LEU A 184 -9.92 0.53 10.58
N PHE A 185 -9.28 -0.37 11.33
CA PHE A 185 -8.41 0.02 12.43
C PHE A 185 -7.31 0.98 11.97
N ILE A 186 -6.61 0.63 10.88
CA ILE A 186 -5.53 1.44 10.32
C ILE A 186 -6.07 2.76 9.75
N ARG A 187 -7.20 2.69 9.02
CA ARG A 187 -7.80 3.83 8.31
C ARG A 187 -8.29 4.95 9.23
N THR A 188 -8.75 4.59 10.42
CA THR A 188 -9.34 5.55 11.38
C THR A 188 -8.32 6.17 12.33
N ARG A 189 -7.02 5.81 12.23
CA ARG A 189 -5.97 6.29 13.14
C ARG A 189 -4.87 7.01 12.40
N ASP A 190 -4.59 8.24 12.85
CA ASP A 190 -3.48 9.02 12.33
C ASP A 190 -2.14 8.29 12.52
N LYS A 191 -1.28 8.36 11.49
CA LYS A 191 0.08 7.79 11.48
C LYS A 191 0.17 6.27 11.64
N CYS A 192 -0.96 5.56 11.77
CA CYS A 192 -0.97 4.11 11.96
C CYS A 192 -0.28 3.37 10.83
N LYS A 193 -0.52 3.77 9.58
CA LYS A 193 0.09 3.18 8.39
C LYS A 193 1.62 3.11 8.50
N GLY A 194 2.27 4.25 8.73
CA GLY A 194 3.74 4.32 8.81
C GLY A 194 4.31 3.53 9.99
N THR A 195 3.67 3.58 11.16
CA THR A 195 4.11 2.86 12.36
C THR A 195 4.02 1.35 12.17
N VAL A 196 2.91 0.87 11.63
CA VAL A 196 2.72 -0.57 11.33
C VAL A 196 3.69 -1.03 10.24
N ALA A 197 3.89 -0.23 9.19
CA ALA A 197 4.85 -0.54 8.13
C ALA A 197 6.29 -0.66 8.66
N GLN A 198 6.70 0.22 9.56
CA GLN A 198 8.02 0.15 10.20
C GLN A 198 8.20 -1.15 11.00
N TYR A 199 7.20 -1.55 11.78
CA TYR A 199 7.28 -2.80 12.53
C TYR A 199 7.39 -4.01 11.60
N ILE A 200 6.55 -4.08 10.56
CA ILE A 200 6.58 -5.18 9.59
C ILE A 200 7.92 -5.23 8.85
N SER A 201 8.45 -4.09 8.43
CA SER A 201 9.75 -4.03 7.76
C SER A 201 10.88 -4.58 8.65
N GLN A 202 10.83 -4.29 9.96
CA GLN A 202 11.79 -4.83 10.92
C GLN A 202 11.67 -6.35 11.02
N VAL A 203 10.45 -6.90 11.10
CA VAL A 203 10.21 -8.35 11.15
C VAL A 203 10.76 -9.03 9.90
N ILE A 204 10.50 -8.47 8.71
CA ILE A 204 11.02 -9.01 7.44
C ILE A 204 12.56 -9.01 7.46
N SER A 205 13.17 -7.89 7.83
CA SER A 205 14.62 -7.73 7.90
C SER A 205 15.28 -8.72 8.88
N ASP A 206 14.67 -8.97 10.04
CA ASP A 206 15.20 -9.89 11.04
C ASP A 206 15.08 -11.36 10.60
N GLN A 207 14.01 -11.73 9.88
CA GLN A 207 13.87 -13.05 9.27
C GLN A 207 14.95 -13.31 8.20
N GLU A 208 15.32 -12.31 7.42
CA GLU A 208 16.38 -12.44 6.41
C GLU A 208 17.75 -12.68 7.07
N LYS A 209 18.07 -11.99 8.17
CA LYS A 209 19.32 -12.20 8.93
C LYS A 209 19.46 -13.61 9.50
N THR A 210 18.35 -14.29 9.78
CA THR A 210 18.35 -15.64 10.33
C THR A 210 18.51 -16.74 9.28
N LYS A 211 18.34 -16.41 7.99
CA LYS A 211 18.52 -17.35 6.86
C LYS A 211 19.96 -17.40 6.30
N GLY A 212 20.79 -16.44 6.62
CA GLY A 212 22.19 -16.33 6.19
C GLY A 212 23.16 -16.74 7.27
#